data_541653c792a12188da558cad677a647d
#
_entry.id   541653c792a12188da558cad677a647d
#
_cell.length_a   1.000
_cell.length_b   1.000
_cell.length_c   1.000
_cell.angle_alpha   90.00
_cell.angle_beta   90.00
_cell.angle_gamma   90.00
#
_symmetry.space_group_name_H-M   'P 1'
#
loop_
_entity.id
_entity.type
_entity.pdbx_description
1 polymer ?
#
loop_
_entity_poly.entity_id
_entity_poly.type
_entity_poly.pdbx_seq_one_letter_code
_entity_poly.pdbx_strand_id
1 'polypeptide(L)'
;MVYTFGYLSLGKQEKTAMLDEVDRIVSQGQKKTINDVALLRYFQETLRKRVDYDTVAAKSDSDHYPNSFHAYGALMEGKAVCQGYAYAFKLLCDKAQIPCWIVTGYYGEPHAWNYVWLNGNYYQVDVTRDDTYDRASTSPYFLAGQEYAKDYILEKNAAPGVLAEKSYTESHRTKRVIKRKDSGGLKTEQGRRTASSGKKSEIA
;
A
#
# COMPACT_ATOMS: atom_id res chain seq x y z
N MET A 1 21.98 -2.54 -1.53
CA MET A 1 22.37 -1.48 -2.47
C MET A 1 21.82 -0.18 -1.90
N VAL A 2 22.69 0.72 -1.42
CA VAL A 2 22.26 1.99 -0.81
C VAL A 2 21.93 2.93 -1.96
N TYR A 3 20.66 3.34 -2.07
CA TYR A 3 20.23 4.28 -3.09
C TYR A 3 20.78 5.67 -2.78
N THR A 4 21.78 6.08 -3.53
CA THR A 4 22.55 7.33 -3.34
C THR A 4 21.83 8.56 -3.92
N PHE A 5 20.73 8.39 -4.66
CA PHE A 5 20.13 9.44 -5.50
C PHE A 5 19.30 10.50 -4.77
N GLY A 6 18.90 10.32 -3.54
CA GLY A 6 18.08 11.32 -2.82
C GLY A 6 18.79 12.08 -1.68
N TYR A 7 20.09 11.81 -1.45
CA TYR A 7 20.80 12.33 -0.27
C TYR A 7 21.96 13.26 -0.57
N LEU A 8 22.32 13.46 -1.84
CA LEU A 8 23.56 14.13 -2.21
C LEU A 8 23.57 15.64 -1.89
N SER A 9 22.40 16.28 -1.78
CA SER A 9 22.26 17.70 -1.46
C SER A 9 22.00 18.00 0.02
N LEU A 10 21.65 16.99 0.84
CA LEU A 10 21.33 17.21 2.24
C LEU A 10 22.57 17.24 3.12
N GLY A 11 22.64 18.23 4.03
CA GLY A 11 23.62 18.27 5.10
C GLY A 11 23.48 17.09 6.06
N LYS A 12 24.56 16.81 6.84
CA LYS A 12 24.57 15.69 7.78
C LYS A 12 23.42 15.77 8.80
N GLN A 13 23.10 16.95 9.29
CA GLN A 13 22.03 17.16 10.28
C GLN A 13 20.65 16.90 9.68
N GLU A 14 20.38 17.42 8.50
CA GLU A 14 19.10 17.21 7.77
C GLU A 14 18.89 15.72 7.48
N LYS A 15 19.91 15.03 7.01
CA LYS A 15 19.88 13.60 6.76
C LYS A 15 19.59 12.82 8.03
N THR A 16 20.23 13.15 9.15
CA THR A 16 19.98 12.48 10.44
C THR A 16 18.52 12.72 10.87
N ALA A 17 18.05 13.96 10.87
CA ALA A 17 16.69 14.30 11.25
C ALA A 17 15.63 13.58 10.41
N MET A 18 15.86 13.45 9.09
CA MET A 18 14.95 12.71 8.21
C MET A 18 14.94 11.21 8.54
N LEU A 19 16.09 10.60 8.81
CA LEU A 19 16.17 9.18 9.20
C LEU A 19 15.52 8.93 10.56
N ASP A 20 15.68 9.84 11.53
CA ASP A 20 14.98 9.78 12.82
C ASP A 20 13.46 9.84 12.65
N GLU A 21 12.97 10.64 11.70
CA GLU A 21 11.55 10.72 11.37
C GLU A 21 11.04 9.43 10.72
N VAL A 22 11.83 8.82 9.82
CA VAL A 22 11.54 7.49 9.26
C VAL A 22 11.40 6.46 10.38
N ASP A 23 12.36 6.44 11.30
CA ASP A 23 12.38 5.53 12.45
C ASP A 23 11.14 5.73 13.34
N ARG A 24 10.76 6.97 13.57
CA ARG A 24 9.57 7.34 14.35
C ARG A 24 8.28 6.83 13.68
N ILE A 25 8.11 7.07 12.39
CA ILE A 25 6.92 6.63 11.64
C ILE A 25 6.82 5.10 11.63
N VAL A 26 7.91 4.40 11.31
CA VAL A 26 7.93 2.94 11.24
C VAL A 26 7.63 2.34 12.62
N SER A 27 8.30 2.82 13.67
CA SER A 27 8.07 2.34 15.04
C SER A 27 6.62 2.55 15.51
N GLN A 28 6.02 3.69 15.17
CA GLN A 28 4.61 3.95 15.48
C GLN A 28 3.66 3.03 14.69
N GLY A 29 3.95 2.79 13.40
CA GLY A 29 3.20 1.86 12.56
C GLY A 29 3.24 0.43 13.11
N GLN A 30 4.43 -0.07 13.43
CA GLN A 30 4.64 -1.42 13.99
C GLN A 30 3.92 -1.64 15.34
N LYS A 31 3.78 -0.61 16.16
CA LYS A 31 2.98 -0.67 17.41
C LYS A 31 1.47 -0.75 17.15
N LYS A 32 0.98 -0.25 16.02
CA LYS A 32 -0.44 -0.17 15.68
C LYS A 32 -0.93 -1.29 14.76
N THR A 33 -0.02 -1.98 14.11
CA THR A 33 -0.33 -2.94 13.06
C THR A 33 0.33 -4.29 13.33
N ILE A 34 -0.29 -5.38 12.84
CA ILE A 34 0.16 -6.75 13.11
C ILE A 34 0.69 -7.48 11.86
N ASN A 35 0.67 -6.83 10.69
CA ASN A 35 1.13 -7.42 9.43
C ASN A 35 1.56 -6.36 8.44
N ASP A 36 2.33 -6.77 7.42
CA ASP A 36 2.91 -5.88 6.42
C ASP A 36 1.86 -5.08 5.63
N VAL A 37 0.72 -5.66 5.31
CA VAL A 37 -0.35 -4.98 4.57
C VAL A 37 -0.92 -3.81 5.37
N ALA A 38 -1.17 -4.02 6.66
CA ALA A 38 -1.65 -2.97 7.55
C ALA A 38 -0.56 -1.91 7.78
N LEU A 39 0.71 -2.31 7.84
CA LEU A 39 1.84 -1.40 7.98
C LEU A 39 2.04 -0.55 6.71
N LEU A 40 1.99 -1.14 5.53
CA LEU A 40 2.02 -0.41 4.26
C LEU A 40 0.85 0.59 4.15
N ARG A 41 -0.35 0.19 4.59
CA ARG A 41 -1.51 1.09 4.66
C ARG A 41 -1.24 2.25 5.61
N TYR A 42 -0.65 1.99 6.76
CA TYR A 42 -0.28 3.03 7.72
C TYR A 42 0.73 4.02 7.12
N PHE A 43 1.72 3.56 6.34
CA PHE A 43 2.68 4.42 5.67
C PHE A 43 2.00 5.31 4.62
N GLN A 44 1.18 4.71 3.75
CA GLN A 44 0.41 5.44 2.75
C GLN A 44 -0.47 6.53 3.38
N GLU A 45 -1.27 6.17 4.39
CA GLU A 45 -2.15 7.08 5.10
C GLU A 45 -1.38 8.21 5.82
N THR A 46 -0.19 7.89 6.34
CA THR A 46 0.67 8.89 7.00
C THR A 46 1.15 9.93 6.00
N LEU A 47 1.63 9.50 4.83
CA LEU A 47 2.06 10.41 3.77
C LEU A 47 0.89 11.24 3.23
N ARG A 48 -0.23 10.62 2.88
CA ARG A 48 -1.44 11.31 2.41
C ARG A 48 -1.96 12.40 3.36
N LYS A 49 -1.78 12.23 4.67
CA LYS A 49 -2.26 13.19 5.67
C LYS A 49 -1.29 14.32 5.93
N ARG A 50 -0.03 14.13 5.61
CA ARG A 50 1.05 15.05 6.00
C ARG A 50 1.67 15.80 4.84
N VAL A 51 1.49 15.33 3.63
CA VAL A 51 2.15 15.86 2.44
C VAL A 51 1.11 16.48 1.53
N ASP A 52 1.34 17.71 1.11
CA ASP A 52 0.59 18.38 0.06
C ASP A 52 1.36 18.25 -1.27
N TYR A 53 0.64 18.01 -2.37
CA TYR A 53 1.28 17.93 -3.68
C TYR A 53 1.82 19.30 -4.11
N ASP A 54 3.09 19.37 -4.41
CA ASP A 54 3.76 20.62 -4.82
C ASP A 54 3.53 20.92 -6.30
N THR A 55 2.41 21.58 -6.58
CA THR A 55 2.03 21.98 -7.96
C THR A 55 2.97 23.01 -8.57
N VAL A 56 3.74 23.74 -7.77
CA VAL A 56 4.73 24.72 -8.25
C VAL A 56 5.99 23.98 -8.69
N ALA A 57 6.52 23.11 -7.85
CA ALA A 57 7.66 22.28 -8.18
C ALA A 57 7.39 21.37 -9.39
N ALA A 58 6.18 20.82 -9.49
CA ALA A 58 5.77 19.94 -10.60
C ALA A 58 5.81 20.64 -11.98
N LYS A 59 5.73 21.98 -12.00
CA LYS A 59 5.82 22.81 -13.22
C LYS A 59 7.23 23.38 -13.46
N SER A 60 8.15 23.03 -12.62
CA SER A 60 9.54 23.49 -12.63
C SER A 60 10.48 22.27 -12.75
N ASP A 61 11.75 22.48 -12.49
CA ASP A 61 12.76 21.43 -12.45
C ASP A 61 13.23 21.15 -11.01
N SER A 62 13.97 20.05 -10.86
CA SER A 62 14.52 19.63 -9.57
C SER A 62 15.60 20.57 -9.03
N ASP A 63 16.20 21.42 -9.86
CA ASP A 63 17.28 22.31 -9.44
C ASP A 63 16.74 23.49 -8.63
N HIS A 64 15.51 23.93 -8.95
CA HIS A 64 14.84 25.02 -8.22
C HIS A 64 14.10 24.55 -6.96
N TYR A 65 13.61 23.30 -6.95
CA TYR A 65 12.84 22.72 -5.85
C TYR A 65 13.35 21.33 -5.45
N PRO A 66 14.65 21.20 -5.13
CA PRO A 66 15.26 19.87 -4.95
C PRO A 66 14.56 19.03 -3.88
N ASN A 67 14.11 19.65 -2.78
CA ASN A 67 13.48 18.92 -1.69
C ASN A 67 12.16 18.27 -2.09
N SER A 68 11.34 18.93 -2.93
CA SER A 68 10.06 18.39 -3.39
C SER A 68 10.21 17.14 -4.26
N PHE A 69 11.36 16.95 -4.90
CA PHE A 69 11.68 15.75 -5.69
C PHE A 69 12.31 14.64 -4.86
N HIS A 70 12.55 14.87 -3.56
CA HIS A 70 13.19 13.90 -2.65
C HIS A 70 12.32 13.58 -1.44
N ALA A 71 12.65 12.50 -0.75
CA ALA A 71 11.96 12.09 0.46
C ALA A 71 11.94 13.17 1.55
N TYR A 72 12.93 14.06 1.56
CA TYR A 72 13.05 15.15 2.54
C TYR A 72 11.85 16.10 2.47
N GLY A 73 11.45 16.51 1.27
CA GLY A 73 10.27 17.36 1.08
C GLY A 73 9.01 16.70 1.65
N ALA A 74 8.78 15.42 1.34
CA ALA A 74 7.63 14.68 1.84
C ALA A 74 7.67 14.47 3.36
N LEU A 75 8.81 14.09 3.92
CA LEU A 75 8.92 13.68 5.32
C LEU A 75 9.10 14.85 6.29
N MET A 76 9.82 15.91 5.87
CA MET A 76 10.24 17.01 6.74
C MET A 76 9.51 18.32 6.44
N GLU A 77 9.22 18.61 5.18
CA GLU A 77 8.60 19.88 4.77
C GLU A 77 7.10 19.75 4.50
N GLY A 78 6.59 18.52 4.35
CA GLY A 78 5.19 18.26 4.05
C GLY A 78 4.78 18.66 2.63
N LYS A 79 5.74 18.76 1.70
CA LYS A 79 5.50 19.07 0.28
C LYS A 79 6.33 18.19 -0.62
N ALA A 80 5.71 17.61 -1.66
CA ALA A 80 6.43 16.79 -2.62
C ALA A 80 5.70 16.69 -3.97
N VAL A 81 6.46 16.40 -5.02
CA VAL A 81 5.94 15.85 -6.28
C VAL A 81 5.93 14.32 -6.21
N CYS A 82 5.41 13.64 -7.23
CA CYS A 82 5.29 12.18 -7.27
C CYS A 82 6.58 11.44 -6.88
N GLN A 83 7.71 11.92 -7.35
CA GLN A 83 9.03 11.35 -7.04
C GLN A 83 9.34 11.43 -5.53
N GLY A 84 9.07 12.55 -4.86
CA GLY A 84 9.28 12.71 -3.42
C GLY A 84 8.38 11.80 -2.59
N TYR A 85 7.11 11.63 -2.98
CA TYR A 85 6.21 10.63 -2.37
C TYR A 85 6.76 9.21 -2.53
N ALA A 86 7.20 8.84 -3.75
CA ALA A 86 7.73 7.51 -4.02
C ALA A 86 9.00 7.21 -3.22
N TYR A 87 9.92 8.18 -3.10
CA TYR A 87 11.11 8.04 -2.26
C TYR A 87 10.77 7.93 -0.77
N ALA A 88 9.85 8.73 -0.26
CA ALA A 88 9.44 8.68 1.14
C ALA A 88 8.81 7.31 1.49
N PHE A 89 7.88 6.82 0.65
CA PHE A 89 7.28 5.50 0.84
C PHE A 89 8.32 4.38 0.78
N LYS A 90 9.26 4.45 -0.16
CA LYS A 90 10.39 3.50 -0.27
C LYS A 90 11.23 3.46 0.98
N LEU A 91 11.60 4.62 1.56
CA LEU A 91 12.38 4.67 2.80
C LEU A 91 11.67 4.04 4.00
N LEU A 92 10.36 4.26 4.13
CA LEU A 92 9.56 3.63 5.17
C LEU A 92 9.52 2.11 4.99
N CYS A 93 9.36 1.62 3.76
CA CYS A 93 9.42 0.20 3.44
C CYS A 93 10.78 -0.41 3.73
N ASP A 94 11.88 0.24 3.34
CA ASP A 94 13.24 -0.24 3.57
C ASP A 94 13.54 -0.36 5.06
N LYS A 95 13.16 0.64 5.85
CA LYS A 95 13.30 0.58 7.30
C LYS A 95 12.47 -0.54 7.93
N ALA A 96 11.30 -0.82 7.40
CA ALA A 96 10.43 -1.92 7.82
C ALA A 96 10.84 -3.28 7.23
N GLN A 97 11.89 -3.34 6.41
CA GLN A 97 12.34 -4.53 5.69
C GLN A 97 11.30 -5.14 4.74
N ILE A 98 10.40 -4.31 4.21
CA ILE A 98 9.44 -4.70 3.17
C ILE A 98 10.05 -4.41 1.79
N PRO A 99 10.21 -5.41 0.92
CA PRO A 99 10.78 -5.19 -0.40
C PRO A 99 9.93 -4.24 -1.23
N CYS A 100 10.53 -3.12 -1.63
CA CYS A 100 9.87 -2.04 -2.35
C CYS A 100 10.82 -1.44 -3.40
N TRP A 101 10.29 -1.06 -4.55
CA TRP A 101 11.01 -0.42 -5.65
C TRP A 101 10.33 0.87 -6.04
N ILE A 102 11.11 1.85 -6.49
CA ILE A 102 10.58 3.01 -7.18
C ILE A 102 10.49 2.63 -8.65
N VAL A 103 9.37 2.95 -9.26
CA VAL A 103 9.06 2.68 -10.65
C VAL A 103 8.80 4.02 -11.33
N THR A 104 9.30 4.17 -12.55
CA THR A 104 9.13 5.38 -13.35
C THR A 104 8.45 5.09 -14.68
N GLY A 105 7.78 6.08 -15.21
CA GLY A 105 7.04 5.97 -16.46
C GLY A 105 6.13 7.16 -16.71
N TYR A 106 4.95 6.89 -17.27
CA TYR A 106 3.96 7.90 -17.61
C TYR A 106 2.58 7.50 -17.10
N TYR A 107 1.85 8.48 -16.57
CA TYR A 107 0.43 8.42 -16.28
C TYR A 107 -0.21 9.74 -16.73
N GLY A 108 -0.37 9.89 -18.05
CA GLY A 108 -0.71 11.17 -18.67
C GLY A 108 0.45 12.18 -18.74
N GLU A 109 1.37 12.12 -17.79
CA GLU A 109 2.60 12.91 -17.64
C GLU A 109 3.71 12.02 -17.06
N PRO A 110 4.99 12.47 -17.08
CA PRO A 110 6.07 11.74 -16.40
C PRO A 110 5.72 11.51 -14.92
N HIS A 111 5.86 10.29 -14.44
CA HIS A 111 5.39 9.89 -13.13
C HIS A 111 6.30 8.87 -12.44
N ALA A 112 6.31 8.90 -11.10
CA ALA A 112 7.02 7.95 -10.26
C ALA A 112 6.09 7.41 -9.17
N TRP A 113 6.16 6.09 -8.93
CA TRP A 113 5.37 5.37 -7.94
C TRP A 113 6.14 4.18 -7.38
N ASN A 114 5.49 3.28 -6.65
CA ASN A 114 6.16 2.14 -6.04
C ASN A 114 5.57 0.79 -6.46
N TYR A 115 6.44 -0.22 -6.57
CA TYR A 115 6.06 -1.62 -6.53
C TYR A 115 6.52 -2.22 -5.22
N VAL A 116 5.67 -3.03 -4.58
CA VAL A 116 5.99 -3.80 -3.37
C VAL A 116 5.84 -5.29 -3.64
N TRP A 117 6.70 -6.08 -3.01
CA TRP A 117 6.63 -7.54 -3.08
C TRP A 117 5.94 -8.09 -1.83
N LEU A 118 4.82 -8.76 -2.02
CA LEU A 118 4.04 -9.38 -0.95
C LEU A 118 3.55 -10.76 -1.36
N ASN A 119 3.82 -11.76 -0.53
CA ASN A 119 3.29 -13.11 -0.71
C ASN A 119 3.51 -13.70 -2.11
N GLY A 120 4.70 -13.47 -2.70
CA GLY A 120 5.06 -14.02 -3.99
C GLY A 120 4.59 -13.23 -5.21
N ASN A 121 4.08 -12.01 -5.04
CA ASN A 121 3.60 -11.16 -6.12
C ASN A 121 4.02 -9.70 -5.95
N TYR A 122 4.12 -8.98 -7.07
CA TYR A 122 4.27 -7.53 -7.08
C TYR A 122 2.90 -6.85 -7.08
N TYR A 123 2.79 -5.77 -6.31
CA TYR A 123 1.63 -4.89 -6.26
C TYR A 123 2.07 -3.44 -6.40
N GLN A 124 1.26 -2.65 -7.09
CA GLN A 124 1.49 -1.21 -7.24
C GLN A 124 0.98 -0.45 -6.01
N VAL A 125 1.74 0.55 -5.59
CA VAL A 125 1.31 1.58 -4.62
C VAL A 125 1.64 2.93 -5.20
N ASP A 126 0.62 3.77 -5.40
CA ASP A 126 0.79 5.14 -5.84
C ASP A 126 0.16 6.10 -4.82
N VAL A 127 1.00 6.57 -3.91
CA VAL A 127 0.57 7.47 -2.83
C VAL A 127 0.09 8.80 -3.38
N THR A 128 0.73 9.30 -4.43
CA THR A 128 0.37 10.57 -5.07
C THR A 128 -1.04 10.54 -5.62
N ARG A 129 -1.38 9.48 -6.35
CA ARG A 129 -2.72 9.33 -6.94
C ARG A 129 -3.80 9.11 -5.88
N ASP A 130 -3.49 8.35 -4.85
CA ASP A 130 -4.40 8.17 -3.72
C ASP A 130 -4.58 9.46 -2.90
N ASP A 131 -3.61 10.39 -2.91
CA ASP A 131 -3.71 11.68 -2.22
C ASP A 131 -4.55 12.70 -3.02
N THR A 132 -4.42 12.71 -4.33
CA THR A 132 -5.18 13.59 -5.23
C THR A 132 -6.59 13.08 -5.51
N TYR A 133 -6.84 11.80 -5.29
CA TYR A 133 -8.16 11.19 -5.36
C TYR A 133 -8.95 11.48 -4.08
N ASP A 134 -10.28 11.54 -4.15
CA ASP A 134 -11.14 11.90 -3.03
C ASP A 134 -10.71 11.22 -1.72
N ARG A 135 -10.28 12.01 -0.73
CA ARG A 135 -9.80 11.57 0.59
C ARG A 135 -10.84 10.76 1.38
N ALA A 136 -12.10 10.76 0.96
CA ALA A 136 -13.21 10.06 1.61
C ALA A 136 -13.41 8.62 1.08
N SER A 137 -12.74 8.22 0.00
CA SER A 137 -13.01 6.96 -0.68
C SER A 137 -11.85 5.95 -0.56
N THR A 138 -12.12 4.73 -0.96
CA THR A 138 -11.14 3.64 -1.02
C THR A 138 -9.95 4.05 -1.89
N SER A 139 -8.73 3.78 -1.42
CA SER A 139 -7.48 4.00 -2.16
C SER A 139 -7.32 2.96 -3.28
N PRO A 140 -7.73 3.23 -4.53
CA PRO A 140 -7.70 2.24 -5.62
C PRO A 140 -6.27 1.89 -6.05
N TYR A 141 -5.33 2.80 -5.77
CA TYR A 141 -3.92 2.63 -6.14
C TYR A 141 -3.06 2.02 -5.03
N PHE A 142 -3.70 1.49 -3.97
CA PHE A 142 -3.01 0.80 -2.88
C PHE A 142 -3.01 -0.70 -3.08
N LEU A 143 -1.83 -1.28 -3.20
CA LEU A 143 -1.61 -2.70 -3.49
C LEU A 143 -2.44 -3.16 -4.70
N ALA A 144 -2.45 -2.32 -5.72
CA ALA A 144 -3.19 -2.52 -6.95
C ALA A 144 -2.55 -3.59 -7.83
N GLY A 145 -3.37 -4.35 -8.53
CA GLY A 145 -2.99 -5.29 -9.56
C GLY A 145 -3.06 -4.67 -10.96
N GLN A 146 -2.95 -5.51 -11.98
CA GLN A 146 -2.96 -5.10 -13.39
C GLN A 146 -4.26 -4.38 -13.79
N GLU A 147 -5.37 -4.66 -13.12
CA GLU A 147 -6.66 -4.02 -13.41
C GLU A 147 -6.67 -2.50 -13.20
N TYR A 148 -5.82 -2.00 -12.29
CA TYR A 148 -5.67 -0.56 -12.03
C TYR A 148 -4.41 0.04 -12.66
N ALA A 149 -3.59 -0.77 -13.33
CA ALA A 149 -2.34 -0.32 -13.94
C ALA A 149 -2.44 -0.01 -15.46
N LYS A 150 -3.62 -0.06 -16.04
CA LYS A 150 -3.84 0.03 -17.49
C LYS A 150 -3.37 1.36 -18.10
N ASP A 151 -3.48 2.44 -17.34
CA ASP A 151 -3.12 3.79 -17.79
C ASP A 151 -1.66 4.15 -17.48
N TYR A 152 -0.92 3.21 -16.86
CA TYR A 152 0.49 3.39 -16.55
C TYR A 152 1.35 2.79 -17.66
N ILE A 153 2.22 3.61 -18.24
CA ILE A 153 3.20 3.20 -19.24
C ILE A 153 4.58 3.20 -18.56
N LEU A 154 5.16 2.01 -18.39
CA LEU A 154 6.46 1.86 -17.76
C LEU A 154 7.59 2.33 -18.67
N GLU A 155 8.60 3.00 -18.09
CA GLU A 155 9.89 3.14 -18.73
C GLU A 155 10.57 1.79 -18.88
N LYS A 156 11.45 1.68 -19.87
CA LYS A 156 12.20 0.43 -20.13
C LYS A 156 13.01 0.03 -18.88
N ASN A 157 12.79 -1.21 -18.42
CA ASN A 157 13.46 -1.77 -17.24
C ASN A 157 13.17 -1.06 -15.91
N ALA A 158 12.12 -0.23 -15.83
CA ALA A 158 11.77 0.48 -14.60
C ALA A 158 11.18 -0.44 -13.53
N ALA A 159 10.46 -1.49 -13.91
CA ALA A 159 9.81 -2.40 -12.97
C ALA A 159 10.64 -3.65 -12.68
N PRO A 160 10.63 -4.16 -11.43
CA PRO A 160 11.35 -5.38 -11.03
C PRO A 160 10.66 -6.68 -11.53
N GLY A 161 9.42 -6.58 -11.97
CA GLY A 161 8.63 -7.72 -12.44
C GLY A 161 7.20 -7.33 -12.82
N VAL A 162 6.38 -8.34 -13.08
CA VAL A 162 4.98 -8.17 -13.52
C VAL A 162 4.07 -8.09 -12.29
N LEU A 163 3.09 -7.17 -12.31
CA LEU A 163 2.08 -7.06 -11.26
C LEU A 163 1.19 -8.29 -11.19
N ALA A 164 0.69 -8.58 -10.00
CA ALA A 164 -0.40 -9.52 -9.79
C ALA A 164 -1.59 -9.17 -10.69
N GLU A 165 -2.32 -10.18 -11.17
CA GLU A 165 -3.52 -9.96 -12.00
C GLU A 165 -4.59 -9.13 -11.26
N LYS A 166 -4.76 -9.43 -9.96
CA LYS A 166 -5.74 -8.82 -9.07
C LYS A 166 -5.08 -8.07 -7.93
N SER A 167 -5.69 -6.96 -7.53
CA SER A 167 -5.31 -6.23 -6.33
C SER A 167 -5.32 -7.13 -5.08
N TYR A 168 -4.46 -6.83 -4.13
CA TYR A 168 -4.30 -7.63 -2.92
C TYR A 168 -5.62 -7.87 -2.17
N THR A 169 -6.43 -6.83 -2.02
CA THR A 169 -7.71 -6.90 -1.29
C THR A 169 -8.72 -7.83 -1.98
N GLU A 170 -8.82 -7.79 -3.31
CA GLU A 170 -9.75 -8.63 -4.08
C GLU A 170 -9.34 -10.09 -4.07
N SER A 171 -8.04 -10.38 -4.25
CA SER A 171 -7.51 -11.74 -4.23
C SER A 171 -7.74 -12.43 -2.88
N HIS A 172 -7.73 -11.67 -1.77
CA HIS A 172 -7.96 -12.19 -0.41
C HIS A 172 -9.44 -12.29 -0.05
N ARG A 173 -10.32 -11.45 -0.62
CA ARG A 173 -11.79 -11.61 -0.46
C ARG A 173 -12.27 -12.92 -1.07
N THR A 174 -11.79 -13.25 -2.26
CA THR A 174 -12.15 -14.51 -2.95
C THR A 174 -11.72 -15.73 -2.13
N LYS A 175 -10.50 -15.75 -1.60
CA LYS A 175 -10.02 -16.84 -0.73
C LYS A 175 -10.83 -16.99 0.56
N ARG A 176 -11.30 -15.88 1.17
CA ARG A 176 -12.17 -15.93 2.36
C ARG A 176 -13.56 -16.48 2.05
N VAL A 177 -14.13 -16.17 0.91
CA VAL A 177 -15.43 -16.70 0.46
C VAL A 177 -15.33 -18.20 0.20
N ILE A 178 -14.26 -18.67 -0.44
CA ILE A 178 -14.02 -20.09 -0.67
C ILE A 178 -13.89 -20.83 0.66
N LYS A 179 -13.04 -20.37 1.59
CA LYS A 179 -12.89 -20.99 2.92
C LYS A 179 -14.20 -21.03 3.73
N ARG A 180 -15.09 -20.03 3.58
CA ARG A 180 -16.41 -20.04 4.22
C ARG A 180 -17.38 -21.03 3.59
N LYS A 181 -17.31 -21.28 2.27
CA LYS A 181 -18.10 -22.32 1.61
C LYS A 181 -17.63 -23.72 2.00
N ASP A 182 -16.32 -23.93 2.10
CA ASP A 182 -15.77 -25.24 2.50
C ASP A 182 -16.00 -25.55 3.99
N SER A 183 -16.10 -24.54 4.85
CA SER A 183 -16.41 -24.72 6.28
C SER A 183 -17.91 -24.80 6.58
N GLY A 184 -18.77 -24.45 5.62
CA GLY A 184 -20.25 -24.53 5.75
C GLY A 184 -20.87 -25.86 5.33
N GLY A 185 -20.06 -26.81 4.82
CA GLY A 185 -20.52 -28.07 4.23
C GLY A 185 -20.63 -29.25 5.16
N LEU A 186 -20.52 -29.10 6.49
CA LEU A 186 -20.59 -30.26 7.43
C LEU A 186 -21.40 -29.95 8.70
N LYS A 187 -22.63 -29.50 8.56
CA LYS A 187 -23.62 -29.55 9.68
C LYS A 187 -25.02 -29.57 9.13
N THR A 188 -25.43 -30.68 8.57
CA THR A 188 -26.85 -31.09 8.55
C THR A 188 -26.94 -32.55 8.14
N GLU A 189 -26.74 -33.46 9.09
CA GLU A 189 -27.34 -34.76 9.11
C GLU A 189 -27.01 -35.50 10.40
N GLN A 190 -27.65 -35.08 11.49
CA GLN A 190 -27.90 -35.97 12.65
C GLN A 190 -28.87 -35.24 13.58
N GLY A 191 -30.11 -35.69 13.61
CA GLY A 191 -31.07 -35.22 14.61
C GLY A 191 -32.52 -35.23 14.19
N ARG A 192 -32.96 -36.23 13.40
CA ARG A 192 -34.37 -36.61 13.35
C ARG A 192 -34.47 -38.12 13.43
N ARG A 193 -34.46 -38.61 14.65
CA ARG A 193 -35.04 -39.95 14.97
C ARG A 193 -35.93 -39.81 16.17
N THR A 194 -37.21 -39.98 15.90
CA THR A 194 -38.24 -40.70 16.65
C THR A 194 -38.59 -40.23 18.05
N ALA A 195 -39.74 -39.61 18.15
CA ALA A 195 -40.66 -39.90 19.22
C ALA A 195 -42.04 -40.17 18.63
N SER A 196 -42.26 -41.41 18.29
CA SER A 196 -43.56 -42.04 18.03
C SER A 196 -43.90 -42.92 19.21
N SER A 197 -45.14 -42.92 19.51
CA SER A 197 -45.86 -43.87 20.37
C SER A 197 -46.06 -43.47 21.82
N GLY A 198 -47.28 -43.33 22.17
CA GLY A 198 -47.97 -44.08 23.13
C GLY A 198 -49.27 -43.48 23.58
N LYS A 199 -50.31 -43.56 22.75
CA LYS A 199 -51.66 -43.55 23.28
C LYS A 199 -51.94 -44.86 24.01
N LYS A 200 -52.31 -44.77 25.25
CA LYS A 200 -53.12 -45.76 25.89
C LYS A 200 -54.40 -45.13 26.42
N SER A 201 -55.47 -45.65 25.90
CA SER A 201 -56.84 -45.52 26.34
C SER A 201 -57.09 -46.30 27.66
N GLU A 202 -57.93 -45.77 28.50
CA GLU A 202 -58.87 -46.53 29.42
C GLU A 202 -59.80 -45.44 29.97
N ILE A 203 -61.06 -45.40 29.59
CA ILE A 203 -62.26 -46.19 30.04
C ILE A 203 -62.42 -46.07 31.55
N ALA A 204 -63.31 -45.31 32.01
CA ALA A 204 -64.51 -45.60 32.80
C ALA A 204 -65.30 -44.29 32.97
#